data_0a5ef13943522b619a6f7c09b65d76db
#
_entry.id   0a5ef13943522b619a6f7c09b65d76db
#
_cell.length_a   1.000
_cell.length_b   1.000
_cell.length_c   1.000
_cell.angle_alpha   90.00
_cell.angle_beta   90.00
_cell.angle_gamma   90.00
#
_symmetry.space_group_name_H-M   'P 1'
#
loop_
_entity.id
_entity.type
_entity.pdbx_description
1 polymer ?
#
loop_
_entity_poly.entity_id
_entity_poly.type
_entity_poly.pdbx_seq_one_letter_code
_entity_poly.pdbx_strand_id
1 'polypeptide(L)'
;MVKIAVITSFLGKTTDRFHEYNDAKTLEEKFDMIKKIEGTDGVEIVSPYEVMDAETTSRIAKERGLKIAAINANVKKEPEFRDGGLTSDKKDVRAKAVRFIKEAKDFAEKVGADKVTCCPLSDGYEFAFQADYAAAWKRLVETFGEAADYKRNIKLFIEFKPSETRGTCFVNNAAKTLLLIKDIGIKELGVTLDFGHSVYGGDNPAEELALLANSGQPYYIHINDNNAKWDWDYFCGTKHLLEYAEFLFYLKKYGYNDYLTSDTSPTRWNILETFAINSRITRKLWNLIEKADQNGLGNLIGGSDYLKTWKFIEENIFSLK
;
A
#
# COMPACT_ATOMS: atom_id res chain seq x y z
N MET A 1 -19.05 -5.22 -4.51
CA MET A 1 -18.73 -5.05 -3.06
C MET A 1 -17.23 -4.84 -2.95
N VAL A 2 -16.76 -3.89 -2.14
CA VAL A 2 -15.33 -3.64 -1.95
C VAL A 2 -14.66 -4.86 -1.29
N LYS A 3 -13.49 -5.27 -1.81
CA LYS A 3 -12.69 -6.38 -1.28
C LYS A 3 -11.64 -5.82 -0.32
N ILE A 4 -11.49 -6.44 0.85
CA ILE A 4 -10.51 -6.03 1.85
C ILE A 4 -9.50 -7.15 2.05
N ALA A 5 -8.21 -6.80 2.02
CA ALA A 5 -7.12 -7.67 2.42
C ALA A 5 -6.41 -7.10 3.66
N VAL A 6 -5.62 -7.95 4.32
CA VAL A 6 -4.79 -7.58 5.46
C VAL A 6 -3.36 -8.00 5.17
N ILE A 7 -2.39 -7.09 5.40
CA ILE A 7 -0.99 -7.43 5.31
C ILE A 7 -0.54 -8.21 6.56
N THR A 8 0.26 -9.25 6.37
CA THR A 8 0.62 -10.19 7.46
C THR A 8 1.61 -9.60 8.47
N SER A 9 2.41 -8.61 8.08
CA SER A 9 3.48 -8.06 8.92
C SER A 9 3.01 -7.53 10.27
N PHE A 10 1.78 -7.02 10.35
CA PHE A 10 1.25 -6.37 11.56
C PHE A 10 0.33 -7.25 12.42
N LEU A 11 0.23 -8.55 12.10
CA LEU A 11 -0.58 -9.50 12.86
C LEU A 11 0.17 -10.22 13.98
N GLY A 12 1.32 -9.71 14.36
CA GLY A 12 2.15 -10.30 15.40
C GLY A 12 3.01 -9.24 16.07
N LYS A 13 4.24 -9.63 16.42
CA LYS A 13 5.18 -8.74 17.10
C LYS A 13 5.54 -7.56 16.22
N THR A 14 5.29 -6.36 16.74
CA THR A 14 5.74 -5.08 16.19
C THR A 14 6.63 -4.37 17.20
N THR A 15 7.47 -3.47 16.75
CA THR A 15 8.40 -2.72 17.61
C THR A 15 8.38 -1.25 17.22
N ASP A 16 8.47 -0.38 18.21
CA ASP A 16 8.85 1.01 18.02
C ASP A 16 10.25 1.27 18.62
N ARG A 17 10.62 2.54 18.78
CA ARG A 17 11.93 2.91 19.33
C ARG A 17 12.16 2.39 20.75
N PHE A 18 11.12 2.15 21.55
CA PHE A 18 11.21 1.89 22.98
C PHE A 18 10.52 0.60 23.41
N HIS A 19 9.52 0.14 22.67
CA HIS A 19 8.67 -0.96 23.10
C HIS A 19 8.49 -2.01 22.02
N GLU A 20 8.27 -3.22 22.48
CA GLU A 20 7.75 -4.32 21.69
C GLU A 20 6.27 -4.51 22.02
N TYR A 21 5.48 -4.79 21.00
CA TYR A 21 4.04 -4.99 21.11
C TYR A 21 3.67 -6.34 20.52
N ASN A 22 2.78 -7.03 21.20
CA ASN A 22 2.25 -8.31 20.81
C ASN A 22 3.31 -9.44 20.73
N ASP A 23 2.85 -10.68 20.69
CA ASP A 23 3.71 -11.84 20.51
C ASP A 23 3.95 -12.16 19.04
N ALA A 24 5.10 -12.72 18.73
CA ALA A 24 5.38 -13.27 17.40
C ALA A 24 4.36 -14.36 17.04
N LYS A 25 3.91 -14.38 15.79
CA LYS A 25 2.95 -15.34 15.24
C LYS A 25 3.51 -16.00 14.00
N THR A 26 3.23 -17.29 13.86
CA THR A 26 3.46 -18.02 12.62
C THR A 26 2.52 -17.54 11.52
N LEU A 27 2.83 -17.80 10.26
CA LEU A 27 1.95 -17.43 9.14
C LEU A 27 0.57 -18.11 9.25
N GLU A 28 0.53 -19.35 9.72
CA GLU A 28 -0.73 -20.08 9.92
C GLU A 28 -1.59 -19.44 11.01
N GLU A 29 -1.00 -19.07 12.17
CA GLU A 29 -1.70 -18.32 13.21
C GLU A 29 -2.24 -16.97 12.69
N LYS A 30 -1.45 -16.26 11.86
CA LYS A 30 -1.90 -15.01 11.23
C LYS A 30 -3.10 -15.23 10.31
N PHE A 31 -3.13 -16.32 9.55
CA PHE A 31 -4.28 -16.66 8.71
C PHE A 31 -5.52 -17.00 9.55
N ASP A 32 -5.35 -17.70 10.69
CA ASP A 32 -6.42 -17.94 11.64
C ASP A 32 -6.96 -16.65 12.26
N MET A 33 -6.09 -15.67 12.50
CA MET A 33 -6.48 -14.34 12.95
C MET A 33 -7.28 -13.60 11.88
N ILE A 34 -6.79 -13.56 10.63
CA ILE A 34 -7.46 -12.88 9.52
C ILE A 34 -8.86 -13.44 9.26
N LYS A 35 -9.01 -14.76 9.33
CA LYS A 35 -10.33 -15.41 9.20
C LYS A 35 -11.35 -14.91 10.23
N LYS A 36 -10.91 -14.46 11.40
CA LYS A 36 -11.77 -13.94 12.47
C LYS A 36 -12.09 -12.44 12.30
N ILE A 37 -11.40 -11.74 11.40
CA ILE A 37 -11.63 -10.32 11.12
C ILE A 37 -12.83 -10.19 10.19
N GLU A 38 -13.91 -9.59 10.70
CA GLU A 38 -15.13 -9.41 9.92
C GLU A 38 -14.89 -8.58 8.65
N GLY A 39 -15.39 -9.09 7.53
CA GLY A 39 -15.36 -8.39 6.25
C GLY A 39 -13.99 -8.42 5.55
N THR A 40 -13.10 -9.33 5.91
CA THR A 40 -11.82 -9.54 5.23
C THR A 40 -11.97 -10.66 4.18
N ASP A 41 -11.46 -10.40 2.97
CA ASP A 41 -11.57 -11.31 1.83
C ASP A 41 -10.22 -11.91 1.42
N GLY A 42 -9.11 -11.27 1.81
CA GLY A 42 -7.78 -11.64 1.35
C GLY A 42 -6.65 -11.30 2.30
N VAL A 43 -5.46 -11.67 1.86
CA VAL A 43 -4.21 -11.49 2.61
C VAL A 43 -3.10 -11.06 1.67
N GLU A 44 -2.24 -10.14 2.13
CA GLU A 44 -0.97 -9.79 1.52
C GLU A 44 0.17 -10.35 2.37
N ILE A 45 1.07 -11.16 1.77
CA ILE A 45 2.10 -11.90 2.49
C ILE A 45 3.46 -11.25 2.27
N VAL A 46 4.25 -11.08 3.33
CA VAL A 46 5.58 -10.47 3.25
C VAL A 46 6.66 -11.52 2.94
N SER A 47 7.30 -11.38 1.79
CA SER A 47 8.42 -12.21 1.32
C SER A 47 9.75 -11.47 1.51
N PRO A 48 10.84 -12.17 1.91
CA PRO A 48 10.96 -13.61 2.16
C PRO A 48 10.65 -14.04 3.62
N TYR A 49 10.32 -13.13 4.52
CA TYR A 49 10.35 -13.40 5.98
C TYR A 49 9.12 -14.10 6.54
N GLU A 50 7.99 -14.03 5.85
CA GLU A 50 6.71 -14.58 6.30
C GLU A 50 6.13 -15.58 5.30
N VAL A 51 6.97 -16.18 4.46
CA VAL A 51 6.56 -17.21 3.50
C VAL A 51 6.77 -18.62 4.08
N MET A 52 5.88 -19.51 3.72
CA MET A 52 6.04 -20.97 3.84
C MET A 52 6.18 -21.53 2.41
N ASP A 53 6.31 -22.86 2.28
CA ASP A 53 6.19 -23.44 0.94
C ASP A 53 4.83 -23.13 0.31
N ALA A 54 4.82 -23.02 -1.02
CA ALA A 54 3.66 -22.50 -1.76
C ALA A 54 2.43 -23.41 -1.65
N GLU A 55 2.63 -24.73 -1.57
CA GLU A 55 1.54 -25.71 -1.46
C GLU A 55 0.83 -25.55 -0.09
N THR A 56 1.61 -25.54 0.98
CA THR A 56 1.08 -25.31 2.34
C THR A 56 0.40 -23.96 2.45
N THR A 57 1.02 -22.87 1.93
CA THR A 57 0.43 -21.54 1.95
C THR A 57 -0.92 -21.50 1.22
N SER A 58 -1.00 -22.08 0.02
CA SER A 58 -2.23 -22.13 -0.76
C SER A 58 -3.33 -22.93 -0.07
N ARG A 59 -2.95 -24.06 0.54
CA ARG A 59 -3.86 -24.93 1.29
C ARG A 59 -4.45 -24.21 2.49
N ILE A 60 -3.62 -23.61 3.36
CA ILE A 60 -4.11 -22.91 4.55
C ILE A 60 -4.95 -21.66 4.21
N ALA A 61 -4.64 -20.95 3.14
CA ALA A 61 -5.48 -19.84 2.64
C ALA A 61 -6.86 -20.36 2.21
N LYS A 62 -6.88 -21.41 1.40
CA LYS A 62 -8.12 -22.01 0.88
C LYS A 62 -9.01 -22.56 1.99
N GLU A 63 -8.44 -23.27 2.98
CA GLU A 63 -9.17 -23.82 4.14
C GLU A 63 -9.84 -22.70 4.96
N ARG A 64 -9.29 -21.51 4.96
CA ARG A 64 -9.82 -20.32 5.65
C ARG A 64 -10.70 -19.42 4.77
N GLY A 65 -10.87 -19.79 3.50
CA GLY A 65 -11.66 -19.00 2.55
C GLY A 65 -11.01 -17.67 2.15
N LEU A 66 -9.69 -17.53 2.36
CA LEU A 66 -8.93 -16.33 2.04
C LEU A 66 -8.31 -16.42 0.64
N LYS A 67 -8.24 -15.29 -0.06
CA LYS A 67 -7.47 -15.14 -1.30
C LYS A 67 -6.13 -14.48 -0.98
N ILE A 68 -5.08 -14.88 -1.70
CA ILE A 68 -3.79 -14.18 -1.62
C ILE A 68 -3.87 -13.01 -2.60
N ALA A 69 -4.00 -11.81 -2.06
CA ALA A 69 -4.23 -10.57 -2.81
C ALA A 69 -2.94 -10.08 -3.48
N ALA A 70 -1.82 -10.16 -2.76
CA ALA A 70 -0.49 -9.75 -3.24
C ALA A 70 0.61 -10.41 -2.40
N ILE A 71 1.84 -10.35 -2.92
CA ILE A 71 3.06 -10.65 -2.17
C ILE A 71 3.85 -9.36 -2.01
N ASN A 72 4.19 -8.97 -0.79
CA ASN A 72 5.01 -7.78 -0.49
C ASN A 72 6.49 -8.17 -0.47
N ALA A 73 7.27 -7.67 -1.41
CA ALA A 73 8.71 -7.92 -1.47
C ALA A 73 9.45 -6.96 -0.53
N ASN A 74 10.00 -7.49 0.55
CA ASN A 74 10.75 -6.71 1.53
C ASN A 74 12.23 -6.61 1.14
N VAL A 75 12.64 -5.46 0.61
CA VAL A 75 14.02 -5.13 0.21
C VAL A 75 14.68 -4.15 1.18
N LYS A 76 14.27 -4.16 2.44
CA LYS A 76 14.68 -3.18 3.46
C LYS A 76 15.25 -3.80 4.75
N LYS A 77 14.89 -5.04 5.09
CA LYS A 77 15.18 -5.63 6.41
C LYS A 77 16.62 -6.18 6.54
N GLU A 78 17.26 -6.55 5.44
CA GLU A 78 18.62 -7.07 5.49
C GLU A 78 19.61 -5.98 5.93
N PRO A 79 20.64 -6.32 6.76
CA PRO A 79 21.59 -5.34 7.24
C PRO A 79 22.34 -4.58 6.14
N GLU A 80 22.60 -5.23 5.00
CA GLU A 80 23.23 -4.62 3.83
C GLU A 80 22.33 -3.65 3.07
N PHE A 81 21.00 -3.68 3.27
CA PHE A 81 20.06 -2.75 2.64
C PHE A 81 19.91 -1.42 3.38
N ARG A 82 20.56 -1.24 4.53
CA ARG A 82 20.44 -0.01 5.34
C ARG A 82 20.83 1.28 4.59
N ASP A 83 21.74 1.16 3.63
CA ASP A 83 22.22 2.29 2.82
C ASP A 83 21.63 2.25 1.38
N GLY A 84 20.45 1.63 1.23
CA GLY A 84 19.77 1.39 -0.02
C GLY A 84 19.92 -0.06 -0.51
N GLY A 85 18.83 -0.66 -0.93
CA GLY A 85 18.80 -1.96 -1.57
C GLY A 85 18.96 -1.84 -3.08
N LEU A 86 18.01 -1.15 -3.71
CA LEU A 86 17.92 -0.99 -5.17
C LEU A 86 18.85 0.10 -5.71
N THR A 87 19.20 1.09 -4.89
CA THR A 87 20.07 2.21 -5.27
C THR A 87 21.52 2.07 -4.77
N SER A 88 21.84 1.02 -4.02
CA SER A 88 23.19 0.80 -3.46
C SER A 88 24.26 0.98 -4.53
N ASP A 89 25.43 1.54 -4.17
CA ASP A 89 26.61 1.59 -5.02
C ASP A 89 27.23 0.20 -5.26
N LYS A 90 26.94 -0.75 -4.35
CA LYS A 90 27.41 -2.14 -4.40
C LYS A 90 26.50 -2.98 -5.33
N LYS A 91 27.10 -3.55 -6.36
CA LYS A 91 26.36 -4.36 -7.36
C LYS A 91 25.71 -5.62 -6.76
N ASP A 92 26.40 -6.28 -5.84
CA ASP A 92 25.93 -7.48 -5.15
C ASP A 92 24.71 -7.21 -4.26
N VAL A 93 24.68 -6.04 -3.59
CA VAL A 93 23.51 -5.59 -2.79
C VAL A 93 22.31 -5.34 -3.70
N ARG A 94 22.50 -4.63 -4.83
CA ARG A 94 21.42 -4.43 -5.81
C ARG A 94 20.91 -5.75 -6.39
N ALA A 95 21.84 -6.64 -6.75
CA ALA A 95 21.46 -7.96 -7.26
C ALA A 95 20.68 -8.79 -6.23
N LYS A 96 21.00 -8.68 -4.94
CA LYS A 96 20.23 -9.33 -3.86
C LYS A 96 18.82 -8.74 -3.76
N ALA A 97 18.67 -7.41 -3.79
CA ALA A 97 17.37 -6.75 -3.75
C ALA A 97 16.49 -7.15 -4.94
N VAL A 98 17.04 -7.13 -6.15
CA VAL A 98 16.34 -7.59 -7.37
C VAL A 98 15.95 -9.07 -7.26
N ARG A 99 16.84 -9.92 -6.75
CA ARG A 99 16.54 -11.34 -6.52
C ARG A 99 15.35 -11.52 -5.57
N PHE A 100 15.27 -10.77 -4.47
CA PHE A 100 14.13 -10.84 -3.54
C PHE A 100 12.79 -10.52 -4.23
N ILE A 101 12.77 -9.53 -5.11
CA ILE A 101 11.57 -9.21 -5.89
C ILE A 101 11.22 -10.35 -6.86
N LYS A 102 12.21 -10.93 -7.54
CA LYS A 102 12.01 -12.06 -8.46
C LYS A 102 11.51 -13.30 -7.72
N GLU A 103 12.07 -13.62 -6.56
CA GLU A 103 11.62 -14.71 -5.69
C GLU A 103 10.19 -14.49 -5.19
N ALA A 104 9.83 -13.24 -4.86
CA ALA A 104 8.45 -12.87 -4.52
C ALA A 104 7.49 -13.09 -5.71
N LYS A 105 7.90 -12.79 -6.94
CA LYS A 105 7.11 -13.08 -8.16
C LYS A 105 6.97 -14.59 -8.41
N ASP A 106 8.03 -15.36 -8.17
CA ASP A 106 7.97 -16.83 -8.25
C ASP A 106 7.01 -17.43 -7.23
N PHE A 107 7.03 -16.88 -6.02
CA PHE A 107 6.11 -17.30 -4.97
C PHE A 107 4.67 -16.88 -5.29
N ALA A 108 4.45 -15.65 -5.75
CA ALA A 108 3.14 -15.15 -6.17
C ALA A 108 2.48 -16.06 -7.21
N GLU A 109 3.23 -16.41 -8.26
CA GLU A 109 2.74 -17.33 -9.30
C GLU A 109 2.32 -18.69 -8.73
N LYS A 110 3.14 -19.26 -7.84
CA LYS A 110 2.85 -20.58 -7.23
C LYS A 110 1.63 -20.57 -6.32
N VAL A 111 1.36 -19.46 -5.62
CA VAL A 111 0.21 -19.35 -4.71
C VAL A 111 -1.03 -18.73 -5.37
N GLY A 112 -0.95 -18.41 -6.67
CA GLY A 112 -2.06 -17.87 -7.44
C GLY A 112 -2.35 -16.38 -7.21
N ALA A 113 -1.37 -15.61 -6.70
CA ALA A 113 -1.42 -14.15 -6.70
C ALA A 113 -0.91 -13.61 -8.04
N ASP A 114 -1.47 -12.49 -8.49
CA ASP A 114 -1.16 -11.87 -9.79
C ASP A 114 -0.23 -10.66 -9.68
N LYS A 115 0.21 -10.32 -8.47
CA LYS A 115 1.00 -9.12 -8.21
C LYS A 115 1.98 -9.25 -7.04
N VAL A 116 3.02 -8.42 -7.13
CA VAL A 116 4.00 -8.16 -6.08
C VAL A 116 4.02 -6.67 -5.79
N THR A 117 3.99 -6.26 -4.52
CA THR A 117 4.23 -4.89 -4.06
C THR A 117 5.67 -4.76 -3.55
N CYS A 118 6.26 -3.57 -3.66
CA CYS A 118 7.60 -3.31 -3.16
C CYS A 118 7.76 -1.85 -2.76
N CYS A 119 8.01 -1.60 -1.47
CA CYS A 119 8.31 -0.27 -0.93
C CYS A 119 9.81 -0.14 -0.66
N PRO A 120 10.57 0.65 -1.45
CA PRO A 120 12.01 0.78 -1.33
C PRO A 120 12.40 1.81 -0.25
N LEU A 121 12.06 1.53 1.00
CA LEU A 121 12.19 2.47 2.13
C LEU A 121 13.61 2.92 2.42
N SER A 122 14.59 2.00 2.25
CA SER A 122 16.01 2.28 2.53
C SER A 122 16.70 3.05 1.40
N ASP A 123 16.02 3.15 0.24
CA ASP A 123 16.56 3.81 -0.95
C ASP A 123 16.30 5.31 -0.90
N GLY A 124 17.22 6.05 -0.30
CA GLY A 124 17.06 7.46 -0.01
C GLY A 124 18.33 8.14 0.53
N TYR A 125 18.16 9.27 1.22
CA TYR A 125 19.22 10.05 1.82
C TYR A 125 18.74 10.80 3.07
N GLU A 126 19.65 11.07 4.01
CA GLU A 126 19.37 11.79 5.26
C GLU A 126 19.80 13.26 5.20
N PHE A 127 20.87 13.60 4.46
CA PHE A 127 21.45 14.95 4.44
C PHE A 127 22.02 15.31 3.07
N ALA A 128 22.30 16.60 2.87
CA ALA A 128 22.85 17.14 1.63
C ALA A 128 24.25 16.55 1.33
N PHE A 129 24.54 16.27 0.06
CA PHE A 129 25.77 15.65 -0.44
C PHE A 129 25.98 14.17 -0.06
N GLN A 130 25.00 13.51 0.54
CA GLN A 130 25.11 12.07 0.87
C GLN A 130 24.99 11.18 -0.37
N ALA A 131 24.19 11.58 -1.36
CA ALA A 131 23.90 10.77 -2.52
C ALA A 131 24.18 11.49 -3.85
N ASP A 132 24.65 10.73 -4.85
CA ASP A 132 24.57 11.12 -6.24
C ASP A 132 23.16 10.80 -6.77
N TYR A 133 22.33 11.83 -6.83
CA TYR A 133 20.90 11.69 -7.19
C TYR A 133 20.70 11.14 -8.61
N ALA A 134 21.54 11.53 -9.57
CA ALA A 134 21.45 11.04 -10.94
C ALA A 134 21.83 9.55 -11.03
N ALA A 135 22.91 9.15 -10.35
CA ALA A 135 23.31 7.76 -10.28
C ALA A 135 22.29 6.90 -9.55
N ALA A 136 21.69 7.38 -8.46
CA ALA A 136 20.64 6.70 -7.73
C ALA A 136 19.40 6.47 -8.60
N TRP A 137 18.96 7.50 -9.33
CA TRP A 137 17.85 7.39 -10.28
C TRP A 137 18.11 6.37 -11.37
N LYS A 138 19.29 6.40 -11.99
CA LYS A 138 19.68 5.41 -12.99
C LYS A 138 19.63 3.99 -12.45
N ARG A 139 20.11 3.78 -11.22
CA ARG A 139 20.06 2.47 -10.55
C ARG A 139 18.63 2.01 -10.27
N LEU A 140 17.71 2.93 -9.87
CA LEU A 140 16.29 2.60 -9.72
C LEU A 140 15.69 2.14 -11.05
N VAL A 141 15.96 2.86 -12.15
CA VAL A 141 15.50 2.48 -13.49
C VAL A 141 16.01 1.09 -13.87
N GLU A 142 17.30 0.82 -13.66
CA GLU A 142 17.94 -0.47 -13.97
C GLU A 142 17.35 -1.61 -13.11
N THR A 143 17.29 -1.44 -11.81
CA THR A 143 16.91 -2.51 -10.86
C THR A 143 15.42 -2.83 -10.89
N PHE A 144 14.56 -1.80 -10.90
CA PHE A 144 13.12 -2.02 -11.07
C PHE A 144 12.79 -2.51 -12.48
N GLY A 145 13.51 -2.03 -13.49
CA GLY A 145 13.37 -2.52 -14.87
C GLY A 145 13.67 -4.01 -14.97
N GLU A 146 14.79 -4.46 -14.42
CA GLU A 146 15.16 -5.89 -14.37
C GLU A 146 14.13 -6.74 -13.60
N ALA A 147 13.65 -6.25 -12.45
CA ALA A 147 12.66 -6.95 -11.65
C ALA A 147 11.29 -7.00 -12.32
N ALA A 148 10.87 -5.92 -12.98
CA ALA A 148 9.60 -5.83 -13.67
C ALA A 148 9.56 -6.69 -14.95
N ASP A 149 10.67 -6.75 -15.70
CA ASP A 149 10.79 -7.55 -16.91
C ASP A 149 10.72 -9.08 -16.64
N TYR A 150 11.14 -9.49 -15.44
CA TYR A 150 11.01 -10.87 -15.00
C TYR A 150 9.54 -11.23 -14.77
N LYS A 151 9.03 -12.30 -15.43
CA LYS A 151 7.64 -12.78 -15.29
C LYS A 151 6.61 -11.64 -15.32
N ARG A 152 6.46 -10.99 -16.46
CA ARG A 152 5.54 -9.84 -16.63
C ARG A 152 4.07 -10.16 -16.34
N ASN A 153 3.67 -11.44 -16.42
CA ASN A 153 2.34 -11.91 -16.01
C ASN A 153 2.06 -11.70 -14.51
N ILE A 154 3.10 -11.65 -13.68
CA ILE A 154 3.01 -11.24 -12.27
C ILE A 154 3.45 -9.78 -12.19
N LYS A 155 2.50 -8.87 -12.04
CA LYS A 155 2.76 -7.43 -12.06
C LYS A 155 3.58 -7.02 -10.83
N LEU A 156 4.51 -6.07 -11.03
CA LEU A 156 5.21 -5.41 -9.94
C LEU A 156 4.59 -4.04 -9.69
N PHE A 157 4.34 -3.70 -8.42
CA PHE A 157 3.83 -2.39 -8.00
C PHE A 157 4.86 -1.72 -7.09
N ILE A 158 5.28 -0.52 -7.47
CA ILE A 158 6.19 0.30 -6.67
C ILE A 158 5.36 1.11 -5.70
N GLU A 159 5.58 0.92 -4.42
CA GLU A 159 4.98 1.70 -3.36
C GLU A 159 5.88 2.88 -3.03
N PHE A 160 5.38 4.08 -3.19
CA PHE A 160 6.10 5.28 -2.78
C PHE A 160 5.90 5.58 -1.28
N LYS A 161 6.91 6.19 -0.69
CA LYS A 161 6.83 6.71 0.68
C LYS A 161 7.67 7.98 0.79
N PRO A 162 7.16 9.06 1.41
CA PRO A 162 7.88 10.33 1.49
C PRO A 162 9.22 10.24 2.20
N SER A 163 9.23 9.55 3.33
CA SER A 163 10.43 9.31 4.14
C SER A 163 10.24 8.12 5.07
N GLU A 164 11.34 7.55 5.52
CA GLU A 164 11.36 6.54 6.57
C GLU A 164 12.31 7.01 7.67
N THR A 165 12.16 6.48 8.84
CA THR A 165 12.72 6.84 10.15
C THR A 165 13.63 8.07 10.21
N ARG A 166 14.55 8.25 9.27
CA ARG A 166 15.52 9.35 9.25
C ARG A 166 15.71 9.97 7.87
N GLY A 167 15.44 9.23 6.81
CA GLY A 167 15.82 9.58 5.45
C GLY A 167 14.63 9.97 4.56
N THR A 168 14.89 10.80 3.56
CA THR A 168 13.97 11.07 2.44
C THR A 168 14.09 9.96 1.41
N CYS A 169 12.98 9.31 1.05
CA CYS A 169 12.99 8.26 0.03
C CYS A 169 13.16 8.86 -1.37
N PHE A 170 13.87 8.16 -2.26
CA PHE A 170 13.99 8.58 -3.67
C PHE A 170 12.66 8.50 -4.39
N VAL A 171 11.84 7.50 -4.12
CA VAL A 171 10.49 7.34 -4.68
C VAL A 171 9.49 7.79 -3.62
N ASN A 172 9.07 9.04 -3.66
CA ASN A 172 8.42 9.70 -2.52
C ASN A 172 7.00 10.22 -2.77
N ASN A 173 6.46 10.13 -3.99
CA ASN A 173 5.06 10.41 -4.31
C ASN A 173 4.63 9.74 -5.63
N ALA A 174 3.34 9.80 -5.95
CA ALA A 174 2.77 9.18 -7.14
C ALA A 174 3.38 9.75 -8.44
N ALA A 175 3.54 11.07 -8.55
CA ALA A 175 4.07 11.71 -9.76
C ALA A 175 5.50 11.26 -10.06
N LYS A 176 6.35 11.18 -9.04
CA LYS A 176 7.73 10.72 -9.20
C LYS A 176 7.82 9.23 -9.50
N THR A 177 6.89 8.42 -8.95
CA THR A 177 6.77 7.00 -9.28
C THR A 177 6.36 6.81 -10.74
N LEU A 178 5.41 7.59 -11.24
CA LEU A 178 5.03 7.58 -12.65
C LEU A 178 6.17 7.99 -13.58
N LEU A 179 6.98 8.98 -13.17
CA LEU A 179 8.19 9.35 -13.92
C LEU A 179 9.17 8.19 -13.99
N LEU A 180 9.41 7.50 -12.88
CA LEU A 180 10.27 6.32 -12.83
C LEU A 180 9.76 5.21 -13.76
N ILE A 181 8.45 4.91 -13.71
CA ILE A 181 7.82 3.91 -14.58
C ILE A 181 7.96 4.30 -16.06
N LYS A 182 7.79 5.57 -16.38
CA LYS A 182 7.99 6.11 -17.73
C LYS A 182 9.41 5.87 -18.22
N ASP A 183 10.42 6.15 -17.38
CA ASP A 183 11.83 5.97 -17.72
C ASP A 183 12.20 4.48 -17.87
N ILE A 184 11.54 3.58 -17.12
CA ILE A 184 11.69 2.12 -17.24
C ILE A 184 11.01 1.61 -18.54
N GLY A 185 9.85 2.14 -18.91
CA GLY A 185 9.15 1.82 -20.14
C GLY A 185 8.39 0.47 -20.14
N ILE A 186 8.07 -0.11 -18.99
CA ILE A 186 7.31 -1.37 -18.87
C ILE A 186 5.87 -1.06 -18.48
N LYS A 187 4.90 -1.40 -19.33
CA LYS A 187 3.47 -1.06 -19.14
C LYS A 187 2.80 -1.82 -17.99
N GLU A 188 3.29 -3.00 -17.64
CA GLU A 188 2.77 -3.84 -16.56
C GLU A 188 3.25 -3.41 -15.16
N LEU A 189 4.23 -2.51 -15.10
CA LEU A 189 4.74 -1.94 -13.87
C LEU A 189 3.73 -0.93 -13.32
N GLY A 190 3.32 -1.11 -12.07
CA GLY A 190 2.27 -0.30 -11.45
C GLY A 190 2.75 0.49 -10.24
N VAL A 191 1.81 1.20 -9.63
CA VAL A 191 2.02 1.98 -8.41
C VAL A 191 1.16 1.43 -7.29
N THR A 192 1.74 1.17 -6.13
CA THR A 192 0.95 1.03 -4.89
C THR A 192 0.79 2.42 -4.28
N LEU A 193 -0.45 2.89 -4.21
CA LEU A 193 -0.82 4.09 -3.50
C LEU A 193 -1.25 3.69 -2.09
N ASP A 194 -0.46 4.08 -1.12
CA ASP A 194 -0.81 4.02 0.29
C ASP A 194 -1.41 5.35 0.72
N PHE A 195 -2.63 5.30 1.30
CA PHE A 195 -3.35 6.49 1.72
C PHE A 195 -2.57 7.32 2.74
N GLY A 196 -1.98 6.65 3.73
CA GLY A 196 -1.20 7.32 4.77
C GLY A 196 0.09 7.93 4.23
N HIS A 197 0.74 7.28 3.27
CA HIS A 197 1.94 7.83 2.63
C HIS A 197 1.63 9.14 1.90
N SER A 198 0.49 9.23 1.17
CA SER A 198 0.06 10.48 0.53
C SER A 198 -0.18 11.57 1.55
N VAL A 199 -0.99 11.30 2.59
CA VAL A 199 -1.28 12.27 3.67
C VAL A 199 -0.02 12.72 4.39
N TYR A 200 0.87 11.79 4.71
CA TYR A 200 2.13 12.06 5.37
C TYR A 200 3.08 12.90 4.49
N GLY A 201 3.03 12.69 3.17
CA GLY A 201 3.77 13.48 2.17
C GLY A 201 3.26 14.90 2.01
N GLY A 202 2.06 15.20 2.51
CA GLY A 202 1.38 16.47 2.29
C GLY A 202 0.63 16.53 0.96
N ASP A 203 0.46 15.37 0.31
CA ASP A 203 -0.30 15.22 -0.93
C ASP A 203 -1.77 14.88 -0.63
N ASN A 204 -2.67 15.08 -1.59
CA ASN A 204 -4.05 14.62 -1.49
C ASN A 204 -4.18 13.23 -2.11
N PRO A 205 -4.56 12.18 -1.35
CA PRO A 205 -4.67 10.81 -1.86
C PRO A 205 -5.65 10.67 -3.04
N ALA A 206 -6.73 11.45 -3.06
CA ALA A 206 -7.71 11.41 -4.15
C ALA A 206 -7.17 12.07 -5.44
N GLU A 207 -6.36 13.14 -5.32
CA GLU A 207 -5.67 13.75 -6.46
C GLU A 207 -4.62 12.80 -7.03
N GLU A 208 -3.77 12.18 -6.17
CA GLU A 208 -2.79 11.19 -6.62
C GLU A 208 -3.46 9.98 -7.29
N LEU A 209 -4.58 9.49 -6.75
CA LEU A 209 -5.37 8.44 -7.39
C LEU A 209 -5.88 8.86 -8.78
N ALA A 210 -6.35 10.10 -8.92
CA ALA A 210 -6.80 10.63 -10.21
C ALA A 210 -5.64 10.70 -11.21
N LEU A 211 -4.45 11.08 -10.76
CA LEU A 211 -3.24 11.09 -11.58
C LEU A 211 -2.88 9.67 -12.06
N LEU A 212 -2.91 8.68 -11.15
CA LEU A 212 -2.66 7.28 -11.49
C LEU A 212 -3.70 6.74 -12.50
N ALA A 213 -4.97 6.96 -12.25
CA ALA A 213 -6.05 6.50 -13.14
C ALA A 213 -5.93 7.11 -14.55
N ASN A 214 -5.57 8.39 -14.65
CA ASN A 214 -5.39 9.08 -15.92
C ASN A 214 -4.09 8.69 -16.66
N SER A 215 -3.10 8.18 -15.94
CA SER A 215 -1.83 7.73 -16.55
C SER A 215 -1.97 6.46 -17.37
N GLY A 216 -3.00 5.65 -17.12
CA GLY A 216 -3.20 4.32 -17.69
C GLY A 216 -2.28 3.24 -17.12
N GLN A 217 -1.48 3.55 -16.10
CA GLN A 217 -0.66 2.56 -15.40
C GLN A 217 -1.52 1.76 -14.41
N PRO A 218 -1.21 0.47 -14.18
CA PRO A 218 -1.84 -0.28 -13.10
C PRO A 218 -1.59 0.37 -11.74
N TYR A 219 -2.57 0.31 -10.85
CA TYR A 219 -2.37 0.75 -9.47
C TYR A 219 -3.03 -0.20 -8.47
N TYR A 220 -2.49 -0.25 -7.28
CA TYR A 220 -2.95 -1.05 -6.15
C TYR A 220 -3.05 -0.16 -4.91
N ILE A 221 -3.88 -0.52 -3.94
CA ILE A 221 -4.22 0.39 -2.84
C ILE A 221 -3.90 -0.24 -1.49
N HIS A 222 -3.11 0.48 -0.68
CA HIS A 222 -2.98 0.28 0.74
C HIS A 222 -3.82 1.31 1.50
N ILE A 223 -4.45 0.88 2.58
CA ILE A 223 -5.34 1.72 3.39
C ILE A 223 -4.93 1.71 4.86
N ASN A 224 -4.77 2.88 5.41
CA ASN A 224 -4.46 3.20 6.80
C ASN A 224 -4.80 4.66 7.08
N ASP A 225 -4.26 5.24 8.13
CA ASP A 225 -4.30 6.67 8.44
C ASP A 225 -3.09 7.05 9.31
N ASN A 226 -2.81 8.32 9.47
CA ASN A 226 -1.77 8.82 10.36
C ASN A 226 -2.05 10.27 10.80
N ASN A 227 -1.11 10.92 11.44
CA ASN A 227 -1.25 12.29 11.91
C ASN A 227 -0.64 13.35 10.97
N ALA A 228 -0.37 13.01 9.72
CA ALA A 228 0.28 13.85 8.72
C ALA A 228 1.70 14.36 9.11
N LYS A 229 2.32 13.76 10.15
CA LYS A 229 3.68 14.09 10.61
C LYS A 229 4.61 12.88 10.59
N TRP A 230 4.02 11.70 10.66
CA TRP A 230 4.71 10.43 10.68
C TRP A 230 3.77 9.31 10.26
N ASP A 231 4.32 8.27 9.67
CA ASP A 231 3.57 7.10 9.22
C ASP A 231 3.32 6.15 10.39
N TRP A 232 2.20 6.39 11.09
CA TRP A 232 1.81 5.62 12.27
C TRP A 232 0.89 4.44 11.99
N ASP A 233 0.46 4.26 10.75
CA ASP A 233 -0.40 3.16 10.31
C ASP A 233 -1.64 2.95 11.20
N TYR A 234 -2.36 4.04 11.51
CA TYR A 234 -3.63 3.95 12.22
C TYR A 234 -4.70 3.30 11.33
N PHE A 235 -5.83 2.89 11.91
CA PHE A 235 -6.97 2.48 11.10
C PHE A 235 -7.60 3.68 10.37
N CYS A 236 -8.20 3.40 9.21
CA CYS A 236 -8.75 4.39 8.29
C CYS A 236 -9.74 5.34 8.97
N GLY A 237 -9.65 6.63 8.64
CA GLY A 237 -10.55 7.67 9.14
C GLY A 237 -10.31 8.08 10.59
N THR A 238 -9.20 7.66 11.20
CA THR A 238 -8.83 8.07 12.57
C THR A 238 -8.60 9.58 12.67
N LYS A 239 -8.01 10.16 11.63
CA LYS A 239 -7.68 11.59 11.53
C LYS A 239 -8.27 12.25 10.29
N HIS A 240 -8.25 11.56 9.16
CA HIS A 240 -8.57 12.11 7.84
C HIS A 240 -9.83 11.44 7.26
N LEU A 241 -10.93 11.45 8.04
CA LEU A 241 -12.18 10.77 7.66
C LEU A 241 -12.81 11.34 6.39
N LEU A 242 -12.77 12.67 6.21
CA LEU A 242 -13.35 13.32 5.03
C LEU A 242 -12.50 13.07 3.78
N GLU A 243 -11.20 13.20 3.91
CA GLU A 243 -10.23 12.90 2.86
C GLU A 243 -10.31 11.41 2.45
N TYR A 244 -10.51 10.52 3.42
CA TYR A 244 -10.71 9.11 3.14
C TYR A 244 -12.03 8.84 2.40
N ALA A 245 -13.10 9.55 2.77
CA ALA A 245 -14.37 9.48 2.05
C ALA A 245 -14.24 10.00 0.61
N GLU A 246 -13.51 11.10 0.37
CA GLU A 246 -13.18 11.62 -0.95
C GLU A 246 -12.37 10.59 -1.75
N PHE A 247 -11.35 9.99 -1.16
CA PHE A 247 -10.56 8.94 -1.78
C PHE A 247 -11.41 7.74 -2.24
N LEU A 248 -12.34 7.28 -1.41
CA LEU A 248 -13.27 6.20 -1.78
C LEU A 248 -14.22 6.61 -2.91
N PHE A 249 -14.62 7.89 -2.97
CA PHE A 249 -15.40 8.41 -4.09
C PHE A 249 -14.63 8.27 -5.41
N TYR A 250 -13.36 8.68 -5.44
CA TYR A 250 -12.54 8.59 -6.64
C TYR A 250 -12.20 7.14 -7.02
N LEU A 251 -11.99 6.24 -6.06
CA LEU A 251 -11.87 4.80 -6.33
C LEU A 251 -13.10 4.26 -7.08
N LYS A 252 -14.30 4.63 -6.62
CA LYS A 252 -15.56 4.26 -7.30
C LYS A 252 -15.67 4.89 -8.69
N LYS A 253 -15.39 6.19 -8.79
CA LYS A 253 -15.43 6.94 -10.05
C LYS A 253 -14.54 6.33 -11.14
N TYR A 254 -13.38 5.82 -10.76
CA TYR A 254 -12.45 5.16 -11.69
C TYR A 254 -12.64 3.64 -11.79
N GLY A 255 -13.68 3.09 -11.17
CA GLY A 255 -14.05 1.67 -11.31
C GLY A 255 -13.05 0.71 -10.67
N TYR A 256 -12.34 1.12 -9.60
CA TYR A 256 -11.42 0.24 -8.89
C TYR A 256 -12.14 -0.99 -8.35
N ASN A 257 -11.64 -2.18 -8.67
CA ASN A 257 -12.28 -3.45 -8.36
C ASN A 257 -11.35 -4.50 -7.72
N ASP A 258 -10.12 -4.10 -7.37
CA ASP A 258 -9.14 -4.93 -6.69
C ASP A 258 -9.26 -4.78 -5.15
N TYR A 259 -8.32 -5.35 -4.40
CA TYR A 259 -8.31 -5.28 -2.95
C TYR A 259 -7.88 -3.89 -2.45
N LEU A 260 -8.49 -3.47 -1.35
CA LEU A 260 -7.95 -2.44 -0.46
C LEU A 260 -7.23 -3.18 0.67
N THR A 261 -5.91 -3.17 0.66
CA THR A 261 -5.13 -3.87 1.68
C THR A 261 -4.92 -2.99 2.90
N SER A 262 -5.36 -3.48 4.04
CA SER A 262 -5.10 -2.82 5.34
C SER A 262 -3.64 -2.96 5.71
N ASP A 263 -2.90 -1.89 5.59
CA ASP A 263 -1.51 -1.71 6.04
C ASP A 263 -1.55 -0.88 7.34
N THR A 264 -1.97 -1.53 8.43
CA THR A 264 -2.29 -0.90 9.71
C THR A 264 -1.50 -1.57 10.82
N SER A 265 -0.84 -0.79 11.67
CA SER A 265 0.03 -1.27 12.75
C SER A 265 -0.61 -1.09 14.14
N PRO A 266 -1.37 -2.07 14.65
CA PRO A 266 -2.01 -2.00 15.96
C PRO A 266 -0.99 -2.26 17.07
N THR A 267 -0.50 -1.21 17.70
CA THR A 267 0.48 -1.31 18.81
C THR A 267 -0.19 -1.47 20.17
N ARG A 268 -1.08 -0.54 20.55
CA ARG A 268 -1.72 -0.50 21.88
C ARG A 268 -3.15 -1.02 21.87
N TRP A 269 -3.65 -1.43 20.73
CA TRP A 269 -5.03 -1.86 20.53
C TRP A 269 -5.09 -3.34 20.20
N ASN A 270 -6.25 -3.94 20.42
CA ASN A 270 -6.46 -5.32 20.01
C ASN A 270 -6.33 -5.45 18.49
N ILE A 271 -5.48 -6.35 18.03
CA ILE A 271 -5.15 -6.53 16.62
C ILE A 271 -6.42 -6.83 15.80
N LEU A 272 -7.20 -7.83 16.23
CA LEU A 272 -8.38 -8.27 15.47
C LEU A 272 -9.43 -7.15 15.35
N GLU A 273 -9.67 -6.45 16.46
CA GLU A 273 -10.65 -5.36 16.47
C GLU A 273 -10.17 -4.16 15.63
N THR A 274 -8.89 -3.84 15.65
CA THR A 274 -8.31 -2.78 14.81
C THR A 274 -8.54 -3.04 13.32
N PHE A 275 -8.24 -4.23 12.85
CA PHE A 275 -8.51 -4.59 11.45
C PHE A 275 -10.01 -4.72 11.14
N ALA A 276 -10.82 -5.17 12.10
CA ALA A 276 -12.27 -5.19 11.94
C ALA A 276 -12.85 -3.78 11.84
N ILE A 277 -12.33 -2.81 12.60
CA ILE A 277 -12.70 -1.39 12.45
C ILE A 277 -12.33 -0.90 11.05
N ASN A 278 -11.12 -1.21 10.57
CA ASN A 278 -10.65 -0.82 9.24
C ASN A 278 -11.60 -1.30 8.13
N SER A 279 -11.92 -2.58 8.16
CA SER A 279 -12.88 -3.18 7.22
C SER A 279 -14.28 -2.56 7.34
N ARG A 280 -14.78 -2.40 8.56
CA ARG A 280 -16.12 -1.90 8.85
C ARG A 280 -16.29 -0.44 8.45
N ILE A 281 -15.34 0.45 8.76
CA ILE A 281 -15.40 1.87 8.39
C ILE A 281 -15.32 2.04 6.87
N THR A 282 -14.42 1.33 6.21
CA THR A 282 -14.27 1.38 4.76
C THR A 282 -15.56 0.96 4.06
N ARG A 283 -16.19 -0.14 4.48
CA ARG A 283 -17.46 -0.61 3.88
C ARG A 283 -18.62 0.36 4.14
N LYS A 284 -18.71 0.93 5.33
CA LYS A 284 -19.74 1.93 5.66
C LYS A 284 -19.58 3.19 4.83
N LEU A 285 -18.37 3.73 4.74
CA LEU A 285 -18.08 4.91 3.91
C LEU A 285 -18.29 4.61 2.42
N TRP A 286 -17.87 3.45 1.94
CA TRP A 286 -18.10 3.04 0.56
C TRP A 286 -19.58 3.09 0.19
N ASN A 287 -20.45 2.56 1.04
CA ASN A 287 -21.89 2.59 0.83
C ASN A 287 -22.48 4.01 0.97
N LEU A 288 -21.96 4.81 1.90
CA LEU A 288 -22.37 6.22 2.10
C LEU A 288 -22.03 7.05 0.86
N ILE A 289 -20.82 6.93 0.36
CA ILE A 289 -20.35 7.61 -0.85
C ILE A 289 -21.15 7.17 -2.09
N GLU A 290 -21.49 5.89 -2.20
CA GLU A 290 -22.35 5.42 -3.29
C GLU A 290 -23.71 6.11 -3.30
N LYS A 291 -24.34 6.24 -2.14
CA LYS A 291 -25.60 6.97 -2.01
C LYS A 291 -25.44 8.47 -2.31
N ALA A 292 -24.36 9.07 -1.80
CA ALA A 292 -24.07 10.48 -2.05
C ALA A 292 -23.85 10.75 -3.56
N ASP A 293 -23.17 9.86 -4.27
CA ASP A 293 -22.98 9.99 -5.71
C ASP A 293 -24.29 9.82 -6.49
N GLN A 294 -25.13 8.85 -6.11
CA GLN A 294 -26.48 8.70 -6.67
C GLN A 294 -27.36 9.95 -6.44
N ASN A 295 -27.12 10.68 -5.34
CA ASN A 295 -27.80 11.93 -5.02
C ASN A 295 -27.17 13.16 -5.72
N GLY A 296 -26.13 12.96 -6.54
CA GLY A 296 -25.55 14.00 -7.39
C GLY A 296 -24.24 14.62 -6.92
N LEU A 297 -23.52 14.01 -5.99
CA LEU A 297 -22.20 14.50 -5.53
C LEU A 297 -21.26 14.75 -6.72
N GLY A 298 -21.17 13.79 -7.65
CA GLY A 298 -20.28 13.92 -8.82
C GLY A 298 -20.59 15.10 -9.71
N ASN A 299 -21.85 15.57 -9.74
CA ASN A 299 -22.26 16.76 -10.51
C ASN A 299 -21.86 18.10 -9.84
N LEU A 300 -21.58 18.08 -8.55
CA LEU A 300 -21.16 19.27 -7.80
C LEU A 300 -19.65 19.48 -7.82
N ILE A 301 -18.90 18.37 -7.93
CA ILE A 301 -17.44 18.39 -7.95
C ILE A 301 -16.95 19.07 -9.24
N GLY A 302 -16.03 20.03 -9.11
CA GLY A 302 -15.51 20.80 -10.24
C GLY A 302 -16.36 21.99 -10.65
N GLY A 303 -17.52 22.20 -10.02
CA GLY A 303 -18.31 23.42 -10.14
C GLY A 303 -17.69 24.58 -9.33
N SER A 304 -18.07 25.81 -9.67
CA SER A 304 -17.58 27.00 -8.95
C SER A 304 -18.39 27.34 -7.70
N ASP A 305 -19.45 26.60 -7.41
CA ASP A 305 -20.30 26.80 -6.23
C ASP A 305 -19.86 25.90 -5.07
N TYR A 306 -18.73 26.26 -4.45
CA TYR A 306 -18.12 25.48 -3.37
C TYR A 306 -18.99 25.35 -2.14
N LEU A 307 -19.79 26.39 -1.83
CA LEU A 307 -20.70 26.37 -0.66
C LEU A 307 -21.87 25.42 -0.88
N LYS A 308 -22.35 25.28 -2.10
CA LYS A 308 -23.36 24.29 -2.46
C LYS A 308 -22.83 22.86 -2.30
N THR A 309 -21.59 22.62 -2.74
CA THR A 309 -20.92 21.33 -2.55
C THR A 309 -20.74 21.04 -1.06
N TRP A 310 -20.29 22.02 -0.28
CA TRP A 310 -20.12 21.86 1.17
C TRP A 310 -21.44 21.56 1.91
N LYS A 311 -22.51 22.31 1.59
CA LYS A 311 -23.84 22.03 2.13
C LYS A 311 -24.31 20.60 1.81
N PHE A 312 -24.05 20.13 0.60
CA PHE A 312 -24.34 18.76 0.23
C PHE A 312 -23.55 17.74 1.11
N ILE A 313 -22.27 18.01 1.38
CA ILE A 313 -21.42 17.18 2.26
C ILE A 313 -21.99 17.16 3.69
N GLU A 314 -22.38 18.32 4.24
CA GLU A 314 -23.02 18.40 5.57
C GLU A 314 -24.27 17.52 5.66
N GLU A 315 -25.15 17.59 4.67
CA GLU A 315 -26.43 16.89 4.67
C GLU A 315 -26.27 15.38 4.38
N ASN A 316 -25.40 15.00 3.43
CA ASN A 316 -25.37 13.62 2.88
C ASN A 316 -24.18 12.78 3.38
N ILE A 317 -23.10 13.40 3.85
CA ILE A 317 -21.92 12.69 4.37
C ILE A 317 -21.88 12.78 5.89
N PHE A 318 -21.95 13.98 6.45
CA PHE A 318 -21.94 14.14 7.90
C PHE A 318 -23.31 13.90 8.55
N SER A 319 -24.38 13.90 7.77
CA SER A 319 -25.76 13.78 8.26
C SER A 319 -26.13 14.86 9.29
N LEU A 320 -25.54 16.05 9.16
CA LEU A 320 -25.88 17.22 9.98
C LEU A 320 -27.17 17.85 9.43
N LYS A 321 -28.17 18.02 10.30
CA LYS A 321 -29.47 18.60 9.95
C LYS A 321 -29.62 20.00 10.54
#